data_ba6fbdea0e4ce7488c38b092c61d4773
#
_entry.id   ba6fbdea0e4ce7488c38b092c61d4773
#
_cell.length_a   1.000
_cell.length_b   1.000
_cell.length_c   1.000
_cell.angle_alpha   90.00
_cell.angle_beta   90.00
_cell.angle_gamma   90.00
#
_symmetry.space_group_name_H-M   'P 1'
#
loop_
_entity.id
_entity.type
_entity.pdbx_description
1 polymer ?
#
loop_
_entity_poly.entity_id
_entity_poly.type
_entity_poly.pdbx_seq_one_letter_code
_entity_poly.pdbx_strand_id
1 'polypeptide(L)'
;MCIRDSSNAFRILSEEGVAAMRRVCELIYQNRNASEGTGANRLGSYARGAGYRSRFIRNFCDSRELAEHISAIAGVSLGRHSVPAVACGINYAPEDLNRAIDTWHVDSVAFDIVMMISDPSTLKGGEFQYFHGTKEEGQALLGISGEEGVDAALPEDRVITVPFPEAGFGFMQQAHISFTVPADFWSGPSASP
;
A
#
# COMPACT_ATOMS: atom_id res chain seq x y z
N MET A 1 19.24 -12.32 8.20
CA MET A 1 18.31 -12.03 9.31
C MET A 1 16.95 -11.86 8.66
N CYS A 2 16.08 -12.86 8.73
CA CYS A 2 14.72 -12.71 8.15
C CYS A 2 13.95 -11.67 8.96
N ILE A 3 13.25 -10.77 8.28
CA ILE A 3 12.23 -9.96 8.93
C ILE A 3 11.16 -10.90 9.47
N ARG A 4 10.81 -10.75 10.73
CA ARG A 4 9.75 -11.57 11.34
C ARG A 4 8.37 -10.98 11.12
N ASP A 5 8.27 -9.64 11.00
CA ASP A 5 7.00 -8.93 10.87
C ASP A 5 7.08 -7.86 9.77
N SER A 6 7.86 -6.81 9.98
CA SER A 6 8.06 -5.72 9.03
C SER A 6 9.48 -5.16 9.11
N SER A 7 9.90 -4.44 8.08
CA SER A 7 11.14 -3.67 8.09
C SER A 7 10.91 -2.29 8.74
N ASN A 8 12.00 -1.60 9.10
CA ASN A 8 11.92 -0.14 9.22
C ASN A 8 11.64 0.47 7.84
N ALA A 9 11.11 1.69 7.82
CA ALA A 9 10.96 2.44 6.58
C ALA A 9 12.34 2.72 5.96
N PHE A 10 12.45 2.55 4.65
CA PHE A 10 13.66 2.78 3.86
C PHE A 10 13.33 3.54 2.59
N ARG A 11 14.30 4.30 2.07
CA ARG A 11 14.11 5.05 0.84
C ARG A 11 14.10 4.12 -0.37
N ILE A 12 13.06 4.23 -1.18
CA ILE A 12 12.86 3.46 -2.42
C ILE A 12 13.07 4.36 -3.66
N LEU A 13 12.61 5.61 -3.59
CA LEU A 13 12.72 6.56 -4.69
C LEU A 13 13.50 7.80 -4.28
N SER A 14 14.29 8.35 -5.21
CA SER A 14 14.82 9.70 -5.11
C SER A 14 13.70 10.74 -5.21
N GLU A 15 14.01 12.01 -4.95
CA GLU A 15 13.04 13.11 -5.11
C GLU A 15 12.48 13.19 -6.53
N GLU A 16 13.35 13.04 -7.54
CA GLU A 16 12.94 13.01 -8.96
C GLU A 16 12.07 11.77 -9.25
N GLY A 17 12.41 10.63 -8.64
CA GLY A 17 11.62 9.40 -8.73
C GLY A 17 10.23 9.57 -8.13
N VAL A 18 10.13 10.24 -6.99
CA VAL A 18 8.85 10.61 -6.35
C VAL A 18 8.03 11.52 -7.26
N ALA A 19 8.64 12.57 -7.81
CA ALA A 19 7.95 13.51 -8.71
C ALA A 19 7.42 12.79 -9.97
N ALA A 20 8.22 11.90 -10.56
CA ALA A 20 7.82 11.10 -11.70
C ALA A 20 6.69 10.12 -11.36
N MET A 21 6.81 9.41 -10.23
CA MET A 21 5.79 8.45 -9.77
C MET A 21 4.47 9.16 -9.47
N ARG A 22 4.52 10.30 -8.76
CA ARG A 22 3.34 11.12 -8.45
C ARG A 22 2.60 11.53 -9.73
N ARG A 23 3.32 12.10 -10.71
CA ARG A 23 2.71 12.46 -11.97
C ARG A 23 2.06 11.28 -12.70
N VAL A 24 2.69 10.12 -12.67
CA VAL A 24 2.12 8.90 -13.29
C VAL A 24 0.86 8.46 -12.55
N CYS A 25 0.89 8.47 -11.22
CA CYS A 25 -0.30 8.16 -10.40
C CYS A 25 -1.45 9.12 -10.69
N GLU A 26 -1.18 10.43 -10.81
CA GLU A 26 -2.16 11.44 -11.19
C GLU A 26 -2.79 11.16 -12.56
N LEU A 27 -1.97 10.85 -13.57
CA LEU A 27 -2.47 10.52 -14.91
C LEU A 27 -3.33 9.25 -14.91
N ILE A 28 -2.96 8.24 -14.13
CA ILE A 28 -3.76 7.02 -13.99
C ILE A 28 -5.10 7.37 -13.33
N TYR A 29 -5.09 8.20 -12.28
CA TYR A 29 -6.29 8.66 -11.59
C TYR A 29 -7.27 9.40 -12.52
N GLN A 30 -6.75 10.38 -13.27
CA GLN A 30 -7.54 11.20 -14.20
C GLN A 30 -8.16 10.38 -15.35
N ASN A 31 -7.48 9.30 -15.76
CA ASN A 31 -7.90 8.45 -16.86
C ASN A 31 -8.53 7.13 -16.40
N ARG A 32 -8.90 7.01 -15.11
CA ARG A 32 -9.63 5.84 -14.64
C ARG A 32 -11.07 5.87 -15.13
N ASN A 33 -11.59 4.71 -15.50
CA ASN A 33 -13.02 4.59 -15.76
C ASN A 33 -13.78 4.60 -14.42
N ALA A 34 -14.93 5.24 -14.37
CA ALA A 34 -15.76 5.26 -13.17
C ALA A 34 -16.18 3.86 -12.68
N SER A 35 -16.13 2.87 -13.58
CA SER A 35 -16.39 1.45 -13.29
C SER A 35 -15.17 0.68 -12.78
N GLU A 36 -13.99 1.27 -12.77
CA GLU A 36 -12.77 0.63 -12.26
C GLU A 36 -12.63 0.73 -10.74
N GLY A 37 -13.60 1.32 -10.09
CA GLY A 37 -13.77 1.20 -8.67
C GLY A 37 -14.00 -0.27 -8.34
N THR A 38 -12.94 -0.93 -7.86
CA THR A 38 -13.08 -2.05 -6.98
C THR A 38 -13.29 -3.45 -7.57
N GLY A 39 -12.21 -4.12 -7.91
CA GLY A 39 -12.20 -5.59 -7.76
C GLY A 39 -12.22 -6.04 -6.28
N ALA A 40 -12.08 -5.12 -5.32
CA ALA A 40 -12.29 -5.35 -3.91
C ALA A 40 -13.27 -4.30 -3.39
N ASN A 41 -14.43 -4.73 -2.91
CA ASN A 41 -15.46 -3.87 -2.31
C ASN A 41 -14.97 -3.07 -1.08
N ARG A 42 -13.80 -3.42 -0.56
CA ARG A 42 -13.17 -2.83 0.61
C ARG A 42 -12.44 -1.52 0.33
N LEU A 43 -11.93 -1.32 -0.90
CA LEU A 43 -11.10 -0.16 -1.26
C LEU A 43 -11.97 1.01 -1.74
N GLY A 44 -11.80 2.17 -1.14
CA GLY A 44 -12.56 3.36 -1.48
C GLY A 44 -12.20 3.93 -2.86
N SER A 45 -10.91 3.99 -3.19
CA SER A 45 -10.40 4.45 -4.48
C SER A 45 -9.07 3.77 -4.78
N TYR A 46 -9.05 2.94 -5.82
CA TYR A 46 -7.94 2.04 -6.10
C TYR A 46 -7.70 1.87 -7.60
N ALA A 47 -6.44 1.81 -8.02
CA ALA A 47 -6.09 1.42 -9.38
C ALA A 47 -5.25 0.14 -9.35
N ARG A 48 -5.80 -0.92 -9.91
CA ARG A 48 -5.12 -2.20 -10.10
C ARG A 48 -4.45 -2.25 -11.47
N GLY A 49 -3.36 -3.02 -11.58
CA GLY A 49 -2.69 -3.22 -12.86
C GLY A 49 -1.99 -1.98 -13.40
N ALA A 50 -1.50 -1.11 -12.52
CA ALA A 50 -0.83 0.12 -12.90
C ALA A 50 0.36 -0.08 -13.87
N GLY A 51 1.03 -1.23 -13.79
CA GLY A 51 2.10 -1.62 -14.73
C GLY A 51 1.65 -1.80 -16.17
N TYR A 52 0.37 -2.08 -16.43
CA TYR A 52 -0.19 -2.10 -17.79
C TYR A 52 -0.43 -0.70 -18.36
N ARG A 53 -0.66 0.27 -17.49
CA ARG A 53 -0.99 1.66 -17.85
C ARG A 53 0.24 2.54 -17.95
N SER A 54 1.33 2.18 -17.26
CA SER A 54 2.56 2.93 -17.21
C SER A 54 3.80 2.06 -17.42
N ARG A 55 4.59 2.40 -18.45
CA ARG A 55 5.91 1.78 -18.66
C ARG A 55 6.87 2.10 -17.51
N PHE A 56 6.73 3.28 -16.89
CA PHE A 56 7.54 3.68 -15.75
C PHE A 56 7.27 2.74 -14.55
N ILE A 57 5.98 2.55 -14.19
CA ILE A 57 5.61 1.64 -13.08
C ILE A 57 6.03 0.20 -13.41
N ARG A 58 5.80 -0.26 -14.64
CA ARG A 58 6.22 -1.60 -15.03
C ARG A 58 7.72 -1.79 -14.89
N ASN A 59 8.53 -0.86 -15.39
CA ASN A 59 9.99 -0.95 -15.28
C ASN A 59 10.46 -0.86 -13.82
N PHE A 60 9.78 -0.06 -13.00
CA PHE A 60 10.03 -0.01 -11.56
C PHE A 60 9.77 -1.38 -10.90
N CYS A 61 8.62 -2.00 -11.16
CA CYS A 61 8.29 -3.33 -10.62
C CYS A 61 9.19 -4.44 -11.17
N ASP A 62 9.73 -4.26 -12.38
CA ASP A 62 10.64 -5.21 -13.03
C ASP A 62 12.12 -4.89 -12.75
N SER A 63 12.44 -3.86 -11.93
CA SER A 63 13.81 -3.47 -11.63
C SER A 63 14.53 -4.58 -10.86
N ARG A 64 15.66 -4.97 -11.40
CA ARG A 64 16.55 -5.93 -10.75
C ARG A 64 17.16 -5.35 -9.48
N GLU A 65 17.53 -4.09 -9.51
CA GLU A 65 18.12 -3.36 -8.37
C GLU A 65 17.14 -3.31 -7.19
N LEU A 66 15.85 -3.04 -7.48
CA LEU A 66 14.80 -3.08 -6.47
C LEU A 66 14.66 -4.50 -5.90
N ALA A 67 14.58 -5.52 -6.78
CA ALA A 67 14.44 -6.91 -6.34
C ALA A 67 15.64 -7.38 -5.49
N GLU A 68 16.86 -7.02 -5.85
CA GLU A 68 18.07 -7.31 -5.07
C GLU A 68 18.05 -6.60 -3.71
N HIS A 69 17.63 -5.33 -3.69
CA HIS A 69 17.55 -4.53 -2.47
C HIS A 69 16.53 -5.11 -1.47
N ILE A 70 15.30 -5.37 -1.94
CA ILE A 70 14.26 -5.94 -1.09
C ILE A 70 14.59 -7.37 -0.64
N SER A 71 15.27 -8.17 -1.49
CA SER A 71 15.75 -9.50 -1.12
C SER A 71 16.77 -9.44 0.01
N ALA A 72 17.65 -8.46 -0.02
CA ALA A 72 18.64 -8.25 1.06
C ALA A 72 17.97 -7.88 2.39
N ILE A 73 16.90 -7.05 2.35
CA ILE A 73 16.10 -6.69 3.53
C ILE A 73 15.35 -7.91 4.05
N ALA A 74 14.69 -8.66 3.16
CA ALA A 74 13.91 -9.86 3.51
C ALA A 74 14.78 -11.02 4.02
N GLY A 75 16.05 -11.06 3.60
CA GLY A 75 16.95 -12.20 3.85
C GLY A 75 16.60 -13.44 3.01
N VAL A 76 15.78 -13.28 1.98
CA VAL A 76 15.39 -14.33 1.02
C VAL A 76 15.33 -13.74 -0.39
N SER A 77 15.51 -14.59 -1.41
CA SER A 77 15.39 -14.15 -2.80
C SER A 77 13.93 -13.83 -3.13
N LEU A 78 13.67 -12.59 -3.51
CA LEU A 78 12.37 -12.09 -3.91
C LEU A 78 12.38 -11.67 -5.38
N GLY A 79 11.23 -11.76 -6.00
CA GLY A 79 10.99 -11.29 -7.35
C GLY A 79 9.60 -10.69 -7.48
N ARG A 80 9.33 -10.09 -8.63
CA ARG A 80 8.00 -9.54 -8.92
C ARG A 80 6.92 -10.62 -8.80
N HIS A 81 5.73 -10.22 -8.36
CA HIS A 81 4.56 -11.08 -8.35
C HIS A 81 4.29 -11.68 -9.74
N SER A 82 4.01 -12.99 -9.80
CA SER A 82 3.84 -13.74 -11.05
C SER A 82 2.63 -13.29 -11.88
N VAL A 83 1.62 -12.67 -11.25
CA VAL A 83 0.45 -12.10 -11.92
C VAL A 83 0.64 -10.58 -12.06
N PRO A 84 0.97 -10.06 -13.26
CA PRO A 84 1.28 -8.64 -13.44
C PRO A 84 0.12 -7.70 -13.08
N ALA A 85 -1.12 -8.15 -13.19
CA ALA A 85 -2.31 -7.37 -12.87
C ALA A 85 -2.38 -6.96 -11.39
N VAL A 86 -1.76 -7.73 -10.50
CA VAL A 86 -1.75 -7.47 -9.05
C VAL A 86 -0.37 -7.12 -8.51
N ALA A 87 0.65 -7.07 -9.37
CA ALA A 87 2.02 -6.77 -8.98
C ALA A 87 2.20 -5.34 -8.42
N CYS A 88 1.31 -4.43 -8.78
CA CYS A 88 1.29 -3.06 -8.27
C CYS A 88 -0.15 -2.54 -8.21
N GLY A 89 -0.53 -2.06 -7.06
CA GLY A 89 -1.75 -1.32 -6.81
C GLY A 89 -1.44 0.12 -6.38
N ILE A 90 -2.37 1.03 -6.64
CA ILE A 90 -2.27 2.42 -6.21
C ILE A 90 -3.55 2.73 -5.43
N ASN A 91 -3.37 3.08 -4.17
CA ASN A 91 -4.45 3.58 -3.32
C ASN A 91 -4.51 5.09 -3.45
N TYR A 92 -5.70 5.62 -3.64
CA TYR A 92 -5.99 7.05 -3.64
C TYR A 92 -6.90 7.40 -2.47
N ALA A 93 -6.92 8.67 -2.10
CA ALA A 93 -7.89 9.15 -1.14
C ALA A 93 -9.32 8.82 -1.61
N PRO A 94 -10.18 8.33 -0.73
CA PRO A 94 -11.59 8.19 -1.04
C PRO A 94 -12.22 9.57 -1.21
N GLU A 95 -13.28 9.67 -2.03
CA GLU A 95 -14.05 10.91 -2.20
C GLU A 95 -14.73 11.32 -0.89
N ASP A 96 -15.18 10.36 -0.11
CA ASP A 96 -15.67 10.55 1.25
C ASP A 96 -14.51 10.29 2.24
N LEU A 97 -13.96 11.37 2.77
CA LEU A 97 -12.83 11.35 3.72
C LEU A 97 -13.16 10.71 5.08
N ASN A 98 -14.44 10.43 5.36
CA ASN A 98 -14.82 9.68 6.55
C ASN A 98 -14.75 8.16 6.36
N ARG A 99 -14.44 7.69 5.15
CA ARG A 99 -14.28 6.28 4.86
C ARG A 99 -12.83 5.86 4.98
N ALA A 100 -12.63 4.68 5.51
CA ALA A 100 -11.33 4.01 5.46
C ALA A 100 -10.86 3.85 4.00
N ILE A 101 -9.55 4.02 3.77
CA ILE A 101 -8.96 3.68 2.47
C ILE A 101 -9.12 2.19 2.21
N ASP A 102 -8.92 1.39 3.24
CA ASP A 102 -9.05 -0.07 3.23
C ASP A 102 -9.62 -0.56 4.56
N THR A 103 -9.88 -1.85 4.66
CA THR A 103 -10.36 -2.54 5.87
C THR A 103 -9.34 -3.58 6.33
N TRP A 104 -9.45 -4.07 7.58
CA TRP A 104 -8.56 -5.13 8.07
C TRP A 104 -8.66 -6.36 7.18
N HIS A 105 -7.55 -6.79 6.63
CA HIS A 105 -7.48 -7.91 5.71
C HIS A 105 -6.15 -8.64 5.83
N VAL A 106 -6.04 -9.76 5.16
CA VAL A 106 -4.82 -10.52 5.04
C VAL A 106 -4.38 -10.50 3.57
N ASP A 107 -3.14 -10.14 3.33
CA ASP A 107 -2.58 -10.21 1.99
C ASP A 107 -2.28 -11.66 1.58
N SER A 108 -2.51 -11.96 0.30
CA SER A 108 -2.30 -13.29 -0.28
C SER A 108 -0.86 -13.57 -0.71
N VAL A 109 0.02 -12.58 -0.57
CA VAL A 109 1.45 -12.70 -0.92
C VAL A 109 2.31 -12.90 0.32
N ALA A 110 3.47 -13.53 0.18
CA ALA A 110 4.38 -13.75 1.31
C ALA A 110 5.04 -12.46 1.81
N PHE A 111 5.30 -11.53 0.90
CA PHE A 111 5.87 -10.21 1.17
C PHE A 111 5.22 -9.18 0.26
N ASP A 112 4.98 -8.03 0.81
CA ASP A 112 4.57 -6.84 0.06
C ASP A 112 5.38 -5.61 0.51
N ILE A 113 5.32 -4.58 -0.32
CA ILE A 113 5.95 -3.29 -0.05
C ILE A 113 4.88 -2.23 -0.14
N VAL A 114 4.72 -1.48 0.94
CA VAL A 114 3.90 -0.28 0.95
C VAL A 114 4.81 0.93 0.83
N MET A 115 4.57 1.78 -0.16
CA MET A 115 5.37 2.96 -0.44
C MET A 115 4.50 4.22 -0.42
N MET A 116 4.95 5.21 0.35
CA MET A 116 4.31 6.51 0.42
C MET A 116 4.79 7.40 -0.72
N ILE A 117 3.87 7.92 -1.53
CA ILE A 117 4.17 8.84 -2.65
C ILE A 117 3.77 10.27 -2.32
N SER A 118 2.78 10.46 -1.46
CA SER A 118 2.40 11.78 -0.95
C SER A 118 3.36 12.23 0.15
N ASP A 119 3.41 13.52 0.42
CA ASP A 119 4.13 14.05 1.58
C ASP A 119 3.33 13.74 2.85
N PRO A 120 3.83 12.86 3.74
CA PRO A 120 3.09 12.47 4.93
C PRO A 120 2.85 13.63 5.90
N SER A 121 3.68 14.68 5.87
CA SER A 121 3.51 15.86 6.73
C SER A 121 2.26 16.68 6.39
N THR A 122 1.73 16.53 5.19
CA THR A 122 0.53 17.22 4.71
C THR A 122 -0.74 16.40 4.87
N LEU A 123 -0.62 15.15 5.32
CA LEU A 123 -1.74 14.23 5.45
C LEU A 123 -2.36 14.31 6.85
N LYS A 124 -3.65 14.11 6.90
CA LYS A 124 -4.40 13.90 8.15
C LYS A 124 -5.01 12.51 8.10
N GLY A 125 -4.46 11.59 8.89
CA GLY A 125 -4.83 10.19 8.82
C GLY A 125 -4.10 9.46 7.67
N GLY A 126 -4.52 8.22 7.34
CA GLY A 126 -3.92 7.36 6.32
C GLY A 126 -2.62 6.73 6.73
N GLU A 127 -2.40 6.71 7.99
CA GLU A 127 -1.32 5.95 8.54
C GLU A 127 -1.49 4.48 8.17
N PHE A 128 -0.43 3.88 7.72
CA PHE A 128 -0.44 2.44 7.56
C PHE A 128 -0.32 1.77 8.93
N GLN A 129 -1.19 0.83 9.18
CA GLN A 129 -1.21 0.06 10.43
C GLN A 129 -1.16 -1.44 10.13
N TYR A 130 -0.54 -2.19 11.02
CA TYR A 130 -0.58 -3.65 10.99
C TYR A 130 -0.79 -4.23 12.38
N PHE A 131 -1.33 -5.44 12.43
CA PHE A 131 -1.56 -6.15 13.67
C PHE A 131 -0.26 -6.82 14.14
N HIS A 132 0.11 -6.57 15.39
CA HIS A 132 1.25 -7.22 16.04
C HIS A 132 0.82 -8.54 16.66
N GLY A 133 0.92 -9.60 15.88
CA GLY A 133 0.55 -10.95 16.28
C GLY A 133 0.58 -11.91 15.11
N THR A 134 0.06 -13.11 15.30
CA THR A 134 -0.06 -14.07 14.22
C THR A 134 -1.30 -13.79 13.37
N LYS A 135 -1.27 -14.26 12.12
CA LYS A 135 -2.43 -14.22 11.23
C LYS A 135 -3.67 -14.84 11.87
N GLU A 136 -3.49 -16.00 12.52
CA GLU A 136 -4.57 -16.74 13.17
C GLU A 136 -5.19 -15.97 14.35
N GLU A 137 -4.35 -15.31 15.15
CA GLU A 137 -4.82 -14.46 16.24
C GLU A 137 -5.64 -13.28 15.73
N GLY A 138 -5.15 -12.58 14.73
CA GLY A 138 -5.85 -11.44 14.17
C GLY A 138 -7.14 -11.84 13.46
N GLN A 139 -7.14 -12.93 12.68
CA GLN A 139 -8.33 -13.47 12.05
C GLN A 139 -9.39 -13.85 13.12
N ALA A 140 -8.97 -14.46 14.22
CA ALA A 140 -9.87 -14.80 15.31
C ALA A 140 -10.48 -13.55 15.97
N LEU A 141 -9.67 -12.50 16.19
CA LEU A 141 -10.15 -11.24 16.76
C LEU A 141 -11.13 -10.51 15.82
N LEU A 142 -10.90 -10.58 14.51
CA LEU A 142 -11.73 -9.96 13.49
C LEU A 142 -12.95 -10.80 13.11
N GLY A 143 -12.97 -12.08 13.49
CA GLY A 143 -14.05 -13.02 13.12
C GLY A 143 -14.04 -13.39 11.63
N ILE A 144 -12.87 -13.36 10.98
CA ILE A 144 -12.70 -13.69 9.55
C ILE A 144 -11.93 -15.01 9.39
N SER A 145 -12.17 -15.69 8.27
CA SER A 145 -11.53 -16.99 7.98
C SER A 145 -10.67 -16.98 6.71
N GLY A 146 -10.55 -15.85 6.02
CA GLY A 146 -9.87 -15.72 4.73
C GLY A 146 -9.19 -14.36 4.56
N GLU A 147 -9.15 -13.91 3.31
CA GLU A 147 -8.61 -12.61 2.91
C GLU A 147 -9.69 -11.49 2.92
N GLU A 148 -10.83 -11.78 3.51
CA GLU A 148 -11.96 -10.86 3.58
C GLU A 148 -11.60 -9.63 4.41
N GLY A 149 -11.93 -8.46 3.87
CA GLY A 149 -11.78 -7.21 4.60
C GLY A 149 -12.95 -7.01 5.58
N VAL A 150 -12.65 -6.59 6.79
CA VAL A 150 -13.66 -6.27 7.80
C VAL A 150 -13.37 -4.93 8.45
N ASP A 151 -14.42 -4.12 8.59
CA ASP A 151 -14.38 -2.88 9.35
C ASP A 151 -14.68 -3.20 10.82
N ALA A 152 -13.62 -3.44 11.58
CA ALA A 152 -13.68 -3.77 13.00
C ALA A 152 -12.49 -3.14 13.73
N ALA A 153 -12.63 -2.93 15.03
CA ALA A 153 -11.53 -2.43 15.85
C ALA A 153 -10.71 -3.60 16.39
N LEU A 154 -9.40 -3.51 16.26
CA LEU A 154 -8.46 -4.37 16.96
C LEU A 154 -7.99 -3.71 18.27
N PRO A 155 -7.51 -4.47 19.26
CA PRO A 155 -6.94 -3.92 20.48
C PRO A 155 -5.79 -2.95 20.16
N GLU A 156 -5.83 -1.73 20.69
CA GLU A 156 -4.87 -0.66 20.38
C GLU A 156 -3.42 -1.06 20.72
N ASP A 157 -3.21 -1.83 21.77
CA ASP A 157 -1.90 -2.35 22.19
C ASP A 157 -1.32 -3.41 21.23
N ARG A 158 -2.14 -3.89 20.29
CA ARG A 158 -1.78 -4.87 19.26
C ARG A 158 -1.70 -4.24 17.87
N VAL A 159 -1.91 -2.95 17.74
CA VAL A 159 -1.84 -2.22 16.46
C VAL A 159 -0.56 -1.40 16.41
N ILE A 160 0.24 -1.63 15.38
CA ILE A 160 1.46 -0.86 15.11
C ILE A 160 1.19 0.09 13.95
N THR A 161 1.41 1.38 14.18
CA THR A 161 1.41 2.40 13.13
C THR A 161 2.81 2.58 12.58
N VAL A 162 2.96 2.49 11.26
CA VAL A 162 4.25 2.66 10.59
C VAL A 162 4.45 4.12 10.21
N PRO A 163 5.47 4.80 10.76
CA PRO A 163 5.78 6.16 10.38
C PRO A 163 6.51 6.17 9.03
N PHE A 164 5.99 6.94 8.07
CA PHE A 164 6.73 7.29 6.86
C PHE A 164 7.43 8.64 7.08
N PRO A 165 8.77 8.71 7.01
CA PRO A 165 9.48 9.98 7.25
C PRO A 165 9.21 11.01 6.17
N GLU A 166 9.09 10.59 4.91
CA GLU A 166 8.81 11.45 3.75
C GLU A 166 8.34 10.63 2.54
N ALA A 167 7.91 11.31 1.50
CA ALA A 167 7.56 10.66 0.23
C ALA A 167 8.75 9.90 -0.38
N GLY A 168 8.49 8.76 -1.03
CA GLY A 168 9.51 7.89 -1.61
C GLY A 168 10.09 6.88 -0.63
N PHE A 169 9.68 6.93 0.64
CA PHE A 169 9.94 5.86 1.59
C PHE A 169 8.87 4.79 1.51
N GLY A 170 9.26 3.58 1.77
CA GLY A 170 8.39 2.45 1.95
C GLY A 170 8.90 1.54 3.04
N PHE A 171 8.10 0.58 3.40
CA PHE A 171 8.51 -0.52 4.25
C PHE A 171 8.04 -1.83 3.62
N MET A 172 8.68 -2.90 4.01
CA MET A 172 8.31 -4.23 3.59
C MET A 172 7.72 -4.98 4.78
N GLN A 173 6.64 -5.68 4.53
CA GLN A 173 6.04 -6.58 5.51
C GLN A 173 5.99 -8.00 4.98
N GLN A 174 6.04 -8.95 5.89
CA GLN A 174 5.66 -10.32 5.64
C GLN A 174 4.14 -10.42 5.75
N ALA A 175 3.48 -11.20 4.89
CA ALA A 175 2.01 -11.30 4.82
C ALA A 175 1.39 -11.67 6.16
N HIS A 176 1.18 -10.67 6.96
CA HIS A 176 0.44 -10.66 8.20
C HIS A 176 -0.89 -9.95 7.97
N ILE A 177 -1.67 -9.82 9.00
CA ILE A 177 -2.85 -8.99 8.96
C ILE A 177 -2.40 -7.55 8.85
N SER A 178 -2.61 -6.95 7.69
CA SER A 178 -2.29 -5.56 7.43
C SER A 178 -3.53 -4.71 7.30
N PHE A 179 -3.36 -3.43 7.54
CA PHE A 179 -4.45 -2.48 7.58
C PHE A 179 -4.01 -1.09 7.12
N THR A 180 -4.91 -0.42 6.43
CA THR A 180 -4.74 1.00 6.13
C THR A 180 -5.89 1.79 6.74
N VAL A 181 -5.57 2.70 7.66
CA VAL A 181 -6.56 3.56 8.34
C VAL A 181 -6.98 4.73 7.42
N PRO A 182 -8.19 5.31 7.61
CA PRO A 182 -8.67 6.42 6.81
C PRO A 182 -7.75 7.62 6.87
N ALA A 183 -7.49 8.21 5.71
CA ALA A 183 -6.73 9.42 5.59
C ALA A 183 -7.30 10.38 4.61
N ASP A 184 -7.03 11.63 4.87
CA ASP A 184 -6.99 12.67 3.85
C ASP A 184 -5.78 12.44 2.93
N PHE A 185 -5.89 11.47 2.05
CA PHE A 185 -4.86 11.17 1.07
C PHE A 185 -5.06 12.06 -0.15
N TRP A 186 -4.06 12.82 -0.51
CA TRP A 186 -3.97 13.67 -1.69
C TRP A 186 -5.33 14.14 -2.26
N SER A 187 -5.80 15.26 -1.77
CA SER A 187 -6.75 16.06 -2.52
C SER A 187 -6.03 16.53 -3.78
N GLY A 188 -6.39 15.98 -4.94
CA GLY A 188 -5.92 16.48 -6.21
C GLY A 188 -6.01 17.99 -6.29
N PRO A 189 -5.33 18.68 -7.24
CA PRO A 189 -5.45 20.10 -7.38
C PRO A 189 -6.94 20.42 -7.40
N SER A 190 -7.38 21.21 -6.42
CA SER A 190 -8.73 21.74 -6.41
C SER A 190 -8.95 22.34 -7.80
N ALA A 191 -9.94 21.84 -8.53
CA ALA A 191 -10.40 22.49 -9.71
C ALA A 191 -10.82 23.89 -9.25
N SER A 192 -9.93 24.85 -9.46
CA SER A 192 -10.29 26.27 -9.30
C SER A 192 -11.45 26.54 -10.24
N PRO A 193 -12.49 27.27 -9.78
CA PRO A 193 -13.67 27.56 -10.56
C PRO A 193 -13.36 28.33 -11.84
#